data_4fd9057a09c7ab6e89b1855c917c95c2
#
_entry.id   4fd9057a09c7ab6e89b1855c917c95c2
#
_cell.length_a   1.000
_cell.length_b   1.000
_cell.length_c   1.000
_cell.angle_alpha   90.00
_cell.angle_beta   90.00
_cell.angle_gamma   90.00
#
_symmetry.space_group_name_H-M   'P 1'
#
loop_
_entity.id
_entity.type
_entity.pdbx_description
1 polymer ?
#
loop_
_entity_poly.entity_id
_entity_poly.type
_entity_poly.pdbx_seq_one_letter_code
_entity_poly.pdbx_strand_id
1 'polypeptide(L)'
;MARYDFSRLSVLVVEDSLFMRSLIVGVLRALGIERISTAENGEEAIAIMSPAGKKTKSMVGMSGIDLIICDQFMPLVDGTMFLHWVRRHDRSPDRFIPFIMVSAAADREVIEKARDAGIDEFLAKPFSATMLASRLTACVERPRPYIYCPTFFGPDRRRRQRPVAEDRRVSTKEDKEIVHSGKDLSSLRKSKKRIWEIRKPRNLKQKLATGFGGAGSDEEPAFDMALLDAAENKVKDMESDYADWVQDSIEKLTQAHHRAIEFMDDPAEQAEHLNTIHTIALELRGQGGIFGYPLMTQFGKSLYECTEEGTRITGPLLDLVSAHIDLIRVVMGQKIKGDGGRTGQELLNSLREAQDKHQQMEEGG
;
A
#
# COMPACT_ATOMS: atom_id res chain seq x y z
N MET A 1 -13.29 -26.79 -6.84
CA MET A 1 -13.69 -25.53 -7.52
C MET A 1 -13.51 -24.38 -6.55
N ALA A 2 -13.18 -23.18 -7.05
CA ALA A 2 -13.07 -22.01 -6.16
C ALA A 2 -14.45 -21.62 -5.62
N ARG A 3 -14.52 -21.18 -4.35
CA ARG A 3 -15.76 -20.73 -3.68
C ARG A 3 -16.34 -19.48 -4.32
N TYR A 4 -15.51 -18.63 -4.92
CA TYR A 4 -15.87 -17.33 -5.45
C TYR A 4 -15.49 -17.17 -6.92
N ASP A 5 -16.35 -16.49 -7.67
CA ASP A 5 -16.10 -16.04 -9.03
C ASP A 5 -15.56 -14.59 -8.98
N PHE A 6 -14.24 -14.45 -8.94
CA PHE A 6 -13.58 -13.14 -8.88
C PHE A 6 -13.67 -12.35 -10.20
N SER A 7 -14.09 -12.94 -11.32
CA SER A 7 -14.33 -12.20 -12.57
C SER A 7 -15.42 -11.11 -12.43
N ARG A 8 -16.27 -11.27 -11.41
CA ARG A 8 -17.33 -10.29 -11.06
C ARG A 8 -16.82 -9.13 -10.19
N LEU A 9 -15.62 -9.22 -9.64
CA LEU A 9 -15.05 -8.17 -8.80
C LEU A 9 -14.49 -7.05 -9.67
N SER A 10 -14.88 -5.81 -9.37
CA SER A 10 -14.32 -4.61 -9.99
C SER A 10 -13.32 -3.95 -9.05
N VAL A 11 -12.06 -3.88 -9.44
CA VAL A 11 -10.96 -3.36 -8.62
C VAL A 11 -10.42 -2.08 -9.21
N LEU A 12 -10.20 -1.07 -8.36
CA LEU A 12 -9.41 0.11 -8.68
C LEU A 12 -8.02 -0.05 -8.07
N VAL A 13 -6.98 -0.02 -8.90
CA VAL A 13 -5.56 -0.04 -8.50
C VAL A 13 -5.02 1.37 -8.64
N VAL A 14 -4.47 1.92 -7.55
CA VAL A 14 -3.89 3.27 -7.50
C VAL A 14 -2.43 3.12 -7.08
N GLU A 15 -1.52 3.40 -7.98
CA GLU A 15 -0.07 3.21 -7.79
C GLU A 15 0.65 4.10 -8.80
N ASP A 16 1.59 4.93 -8.37
CA ASP A 16 2.31 5.87 -9.24
C ASP A 16 3.40 5.17 -10.05
N SER A 17 4.08 4.16 -9.49
CA SER A 17 5.04 3.35 -10.23
C SER A 17 4.36 2.51 -11.31
N LEU A 18 4.65 2.81 -12.58
CA LEU A 18 4.14 2.06 -13.73
C LEU A 18 4.47 0.57 -13.62
N PHE A 19 5.69 0.27 -13.14
CA PHE A 19 6.16 -1.10 -12.96
C PHE A 19 5.33 -1.83 -11.90
N MET A 20 5.17 -1.26 -10.71
CA MET A 20 4.37 -1.86 -9.62
C MET A 20 2.89 -1.95 -9.99
N ARG A 21 2.35 -0.94 -10.65
CA ARG A 21 0.97 -0.95 -11.15
C ARG A 21 0.75 -2.11 -12.12
N SER A 22 1.69 -2.32 -13.06
CA SER A 22 1.65 -3.44 -14.02
C SER A 22 1.77 -4.79 -13.33
N LEU A 23 2.61 -4.91 -12.32
CA LEU A 23 2.75 -6.12 -11.50
C LEU A 23 1.43 -6.45 -10.79
N ILE A 24 0.86 -5.49 -10.05
CA ILE A 24 -0.40 -5.70 -9.31
C ILE A 24 -1.52 -6.09 -10.28
N VAL A 25 -1.66 -5.40 -11.40
CA VAL A 25 -2.67 -5.72 -12.44
C VAL A 25 -2.45 -7.11 -13.02
N GLY A 26 -1.19 -7.47 -13.31
CA GLY A 26 -0.83 -8.81 -13.82
C GLY A 26 -1.21 -9.93 -12.83
N VAL A 27 -0.89 -9.76 -11.56
CA VAL A 27 -1.26 -10.69 -10.48
C VAL A 27 -2.77 -10.80 -10.34
N LEU A 28 -3.50 -9.68 -10.33
CA LEU A 28 -4.97 -9.68 -10.23
C LEU A 28 -5.62 -10.41 -11.41
N ARG A 29 -5.12 -10.21 -12.63
CA ARG A 29 -5.61 -10.93 -13.82
C ARG A 29 -5.35 -12.42 -13.72
N ALA A 30 -4.17 -12.84 -13.28
CA ALA A 30 -3.83 -14.24 -13.06
C ALA A 30 -4.72 -14.87 -11.97
N LEU A 31 -5.17 -14.10 -10.98
CA LEU A 31 -6.17 -14.51 -9.98
C LEU A 31 -7.62 -14.53 -10.52
N GLY A 32 -7.85 -14.25 -11.81
CA GLY A 32 -9.17 -14.27 -12.44
C GLY A 32 -9.98 -12.99 -12.28
N ILE A 33 -9.37 -11.87 -11.88
CA ILE A 33 -10.02 -10.57 -11.79
C ILE A 33 -9.86 -9.84 -13.13
N GLU A 34 -10.96 -9.64 -13.85
CA GLU A 34 -10.93 -9.06 -15.20
C GLU A 34 -11.22 -7.56 -15.21
N ARG A 35 -12.05 -7.08 -14.26
CA ARG A 35 -12.53 -5.70 -14.21
C ARG A 35 -11.61 -4.84 -13.36
N ILE A 36 -10.53 -4.34 -13.98
CA ILE A 36 -9.53 -3.55 -13.30
C ILE A 36 -9.46 -2.16 -13.94
N SER A 37 -9.62 -1.13 -13.12
CA SER A 37 -9.33 0.26 -13.46
C SER A 37 -8.02 0.65 -12.77
N THR A 38 -7.24 1.54 -13.38
CA THR A 38 -5.96 2.00 -12.82
C THR A 38 -5.94 3.51 -12.71
N ALA A 39 -5.22 4.03 -11.74
CA ALA A 39 -4.92 5.45 -11.54
C ALA A 39 -3.46 5.61 -11.08
N GLU A 40 -2.83 6.73 -11.42
CA GLU A 40 -1.43 7.02 -11.05
C GLU A 40 -1.30 7.72 -9.68
N ASN A 41 -2.38 8.31 -9.19
CA ASN A 41 -2.42 9.01 -7.90
C ASN A 41 -3.87 9.11 -7.41
N GLY A 42 -4.02 9.64 -6.18
CA GLY A 42 -5.34 9.78 -5.58
C GLY A 42 -6.25 10.79 -6.29
N GLU A 43 -5.71 11.79 -7.00
CA GLU A 43 -6.51 12.76 -7.75
C GLU A 43 -7.20 12.08 -8.94
N GLU A 44 -6.45 11.30 -9.71
CA GLU A 44 -7.00 10.53 -10.83
C GLU A 44 -8.01 9.48 -10.33
N ALA A 45 -7.71 8.81 -9.22
CA ALA A 45 -8.64 7.88 -8.58
C ALA A 45 -9.95 8.56 -8.18
N ILE A 46 -9.90 9.76 -7.62
CA ILE A 46 -11.08 10.58 -7.31
C ILE A 46 -11.87 10.91 -8.58
N ALA A 47 -11.19 11.28 -9.67
CA ALA A 47 -11.83 11.58 -10.95
C ALA A 47 -12.56 10.35 -11.52
N ILE A 48 -11.94 9.16 -11.47
CA ILE A 48 -12.55 7.88 -11.88
C ILE A 48 -13.77 7.56 -11.03
N MET A 49 -13.72 7.79 -9.73
CA MET A 49 -14.82 7.49 -8.81
C MET A 49 -15.92 8.53 -8.82
N SER A 50 -15.62 9.76 -9.22
CA SER A 50 -16.60 10.85 -9.23
C SER A 50 -17.53 10.72 -10.44
N PRO A 51 -18.87 10.75 -10.27
CA PRO A 51 -19.78 10.74 -11.39
C PRO A 51 -19.62 12.03 -12.19
N ALA A 52 -19.12 11.93 -13.42
CA ALA A 52 -19.03 13.05 -14.33
C ALA A 52 -20.44 13.65 -14.59
N GLY A 53 -20.75 14.76 -13.95
CA GLY A 53 -21.71 15.77 -14.44
C GLY A 53 -23.18 15.40 -14.60
N LYS A 54 -23.69 14.21 -14.24
CA LYS A 54 -25.12 13.88 -14.33
C LYS A 54 -25.76 13.67 -12.97
N LYS A 55 -26.59 14.62 -12.56
CA LYS A 55 -27.55 14.49 -11.45
C LYS A 55 -28.65 13.49 -11.85
N THR A 56 -28.42 12.21 -11.70
CA THR A 56 -29.49 11.23 -11.76
C THR A 56 -29.63 10.57 -10.38
N LYS A 57 -30.83 10.66 -9.83
CA LYS A 57 -31.24 10.24 -8.49
C LYS A 57 -31.18 8.72 -8.22
N SER A 58 -30.52 7.94 -9.07
CA SER A 58 -30.52 6.47 -8.97
C SER A 58 -29.10 5.93 -9.13
N MET A 59 -28.18 6.27 -8.20
CA MET A 59 -26.76 5.91 -8.35
C MET A 59 -26.12 5.33 -7.10
N VAL A 60 -26.85 4.49 -6.37
CA VAL A 60 -26.21 3.53 -5.48
C VAL A 60 -25.56 2.46 -6.38
N GLY A 61 -24.22 2.53 -6.55
CA GLY A 61 -23.46 1.53 -7.30
C GLY A 61 -22.91 1.92 -8.67
N MET A 62 -22.87 3.20 -9.07
CA MET A 62 -22.44 3.59 -10.43
C MET A 62 -20.95 3.85 -10.64
N SER A 63 -20.09 3.80 -9.64
CA SER A 63 -18.64 3.68 -9.90
C SER A 63 -18.27 2.25 -10.37
N GLY A 64 -19.15 1.29 -10.14
CA GLY A 64 -18.87 -0.13 -10.44
C GLY A 64 -17.70 -0.72 -9.66
N ILE A 65 -16.96 0.09 -8.87
CA ILE A 65 -15.80 -0.34 -8.12
C ILE A 65 -16.23 -1.02 -6.82
N ASP A 66 -15.73 -2.22 -6.61
CA ASP A 66 -16.04 -3.05 -5.45
C ASP A 66 -14.96 -3.03 -4.39
N LEU A 67 -13.71 -2.78 -4.79
CA LEU A 67 -12.53 -2.82 -3.94
C LEU A 67 -11.45 -1.87 -4.47
N ILE A 68 -10.72 -1.24 -3.57
CA ILE A 68 -9.59 -0.37 -3.89
C ILE A 68 -8.31 -1.00 -3.36
N ILE A 69 -7.28 -1.05 -4.20
CA ILE A 69 -5.89 -1.34 -3.82
C ILE A 69 -5.12 -0.07 -4.10
N CYS A 70 -4.52 0.52 -3.08
CA CYS A 70 -3.90 1.84 -3.21
C CYS A 70 -2.53 1.86 -2.53
N ASP A 71 -1.52 2.33 -3.24
CA ASP A 71 -0.25 2.68 -2.60
C ASP A 71 -0.44 3.82 -1.61
N GLN A 72 0.39 3.83 -0.57
CA GLN A 72 0.33 4.86 0.46
C GLN A 72 1.01 6.15 0.01
N PHE A 73 2.19 6.02 -0.59
CA PHE A 73 3.03 7.15 -0.95
C PHE A 73 2.98 7.40 -2.45
N MET A 74 2.26 8.45 -2.82
CA MET A 74 2.10 8.88 -4.22
C MET A 74 2.14 10.41 -4.28
N PRO A 75 2.55 11.01 -5.41
CA PRO A 75 2.55 12.45 -5.59
C PRO A 75 1.11 13.02 -5.60
N LEU A 76 0.99 14.32 -5.35
CA LEU A 76 -0.24 15.11 -5.37
C LEU A 76 -1.24 14.72 -4.27
N VAL A 77 -1.93 13.60 -4.42
CA VAL A 77 -2.87 13.06 -3.44
C VAL A 77 -2.42 11.66 -3.07
N ASP A 78 -1.86 11.51 -1.88
CA ASP A 78 -1.40 10.24 -1.34
C ASP A 78 -2.54 9.28 -0.97
N GLY A 79 -2.20 8.02 -0.68
CA GLY A 79 -3.20 7.00 -0.37
C GLY A 79 -4.00 7.28 0.90
N THR A 80 -3.43 7.99 1.88
CA THR A 80 -4.14 8.38 3.11
C THR A 80 -5.13 9.49 2.84
N MET A 81 -4.76 10.50 2.06
CA MET A 81 -5.65 11.58 1.63
C MET A 81 -6.81 11.03 0.77
N PHE A 82 -6.50 10.13 -0.16
CA PHE A 82 -7.52 9.45 -0.96
C PHE A 82 -8.47 8.61 -0.11
N LEU A 83 -7.97 7.84 0.86
CA LEU A 83 -8.79 7.11 1.82
C LEU A 83 -9.71 8.04 2.61
N HIS A 84 -9.20 9.17 3.08
CA HIS A 84 -10.00 10.18 3.76
C HIS A 84 -11.13 10.70 2.87
N TRP A 85 -10.85 10.95 1.60
CA TRP A 85 -11.88 11.34 0.63
C TRP A 85 -12.94 10.23 0.48
N VAL A 86 -12.52 8.98 0.28
CA VAL A 86 -13.44 7.83 0.16
C VAL A 86 -14.35 7.72 1.39
N ARG A 87 -13.80 7.86 2.59
CA ARG A 87 -14.54 7.66 3.86
C ARG A 87 -15.42 8.82 4.26
N ARG A 88 -15.05 10.06 3.92
CA ARG A 88 -15.66 11.25 4.53
C ARG A 88 -16.24 12.25 3.55
N HIS A 89 -15.78 12.29 2.31
CA HIS A 89 -16.21 13.30 1.37
C HIS A 89 -17.63 13.04 0.87
N ASP A 90 -18.42 14.10 0.71
CA ASP A 90 -19.85 13.98 0.30
C ASP A 90 -20.03 13.52 -1.15
N ARG A 91 -19.01 13.67 -2.00
CA ARG A 91 -19.00 13.18 -3.38
C ARG A 91 -18.50 11.74 -3.50
N SER A 92 -18.05 11.12 -2.40
CA SER A 92 -17.66 9.70 -2.43
C SER A 92 -18.89 8.85 -2.76
N PRO A 93 -18.84 8.01 -3.80
CA PRO A 93 -20.00 7.24 -4.24
C PRO A 93 -20.37 6.15 -3.23
N ASP A 94 -19.41 5.59 -2.53
CA ASP A 94 -19.63 4.59 -1.49
C ASP A 94 -18.49 4.63 -0.46
N ARG A 95 -18.81 5.03 0.74
CA ARG A 95 -17.87 5.15 1.87
C ARG A 95 -17.46 3.80 2.46
N PHE A 96 -18.15 2.72 2.09
CA PHE A 96 -17.94 1.36 2.59
C PHE A 96 -17.09 0.49 1.65
N ILE A 97 -16.59 1.03 0.55
CA ILE A 97 -15.70 0.29 -0.35
C ILE A 97 -14.50 -0.24 0.44
N PRO A 98 -14.24 -1.56 0.42
CA PRO A 98 -13.03 -2.12 1.01
C PRO A 98 -11.78 -1.49 0.41
N PHE A 99 -10.86 -1.11 1.29
CA PHE A 99 -9.64 -0.41 0.93
C PHE A 99 -8.43 -1.18 1.47
N ILE A 100 -7.62 -1.71 0.56
CA ILE A 100 -6.34 -2.35 0.85
C ILE A 100 -5.27 -1.30 0.61
N MET A 101 -4.58 -0.88 1.68
CA MET A 101 -3.43 0.01 1.55
C MET A 101 -2.17 -0.83 1.36
N VAL A 102 -1.39 -0.49 0.36
CA VAL A 102 -0.09 -1.10 0.05
C VAL A 102 0.99 -0.11 0.46
N SER A 103 2.08 -0.55 1.09
CA SER A 103 3.15 0.38 1.48
C SER A 103 4.50 -0.33 1.64
N ALA A 104 5.56 0.33 1.20
CA ALA A 104 6.95 -0.05 1.48
C ALA A 104 7.36 0.27 2.92
N ALA A 105 6.74 1.30 3.54
CA ALA A 105 6.94 1.62 4.94
C ALA A 105 5.90 0.85 5.79
N ALA A 106 6.31 -0.30 6.33
CA ALA A 106 5.45 -1.15 7.15
C ALA A 106 5.79 -1.08 8.65
N ASP A 107 6.33 0.05 9.09
CA ASP A 107 6.63 0.30 10.48
C ASP A 107 5.33 0.40 11.30
N ARG A 108 5.42 0.09 12.59
CA ARG A 108 4.25 0.04 13.47
C ARG A 108 3.43 1.33 13.45
N GLU A 109 4.10 2.47 13.41
CA GLU A 109 3.47 3.78 13.40
C GLU A 109 2.66 4.03 12.12
N VAL A 110 3.24 3.66 10.97
CA VAL A 110 2.59 3.77 9.65
C VAL A 110 1.34 2.90 9.58
N ILE A 111 1.43 1.65 10.05
CA ILE A 111 0.29 0.73 10.11
C ILE A 111 -0.80 1.26 11.05
N GLU A 112 -0.43 1.83 12.21
CA GLU A 112 -1.38 2.40 13.16
C GLU A 112 -2.07 3.63 12.57
N LYS A 113 -1.35 4.53 11.89
CA LYS A 113 -1.91 5.69 11.19
C LYS A 113 -2.89 5.27 10.08
N ALA A 114 -2.52 4.30 9.25
CA ALA A 114 -3.39 3.78 8.19
C ALA A 114 -4.67 3.14 8.77
N ARG A 115 -4.55 2.34 9.83
CA ARG A 115 -5.69 1.77 10.56
C ARG A 115 -6.59 2.86 11.11
N ASP A 116 -6.01 3.92 11.66
CA ASP A 116 -6.73 5.05 12.26
C ASP A 116 -7.39 5.93 11.20
N ALA A 117 -6.88 5.93 9.98
CA ALA A 117 -7.53 6.53 8.81
C ALA A 117 -8.72 5.71 8.30
N GLY A 118 -8.85 4.41 8.64
CA GLY A 118 -10.01 3.58 8.30
C GLY A 118 -9.82 2.62 7.14
N ILE A 119 -8.61 2.04 6.99
CA ILE A 119 -8.36 0.96 6.02
C ILE A 119 -9.05 -0.35 6.44
N ASP A 120 -9.37 -1.19 5.45
CA ASP A 120 -9.83 -2.56 5.69
C ASP A 120 -8.65 -3.50 5.88
N GLU A 121 -7.69 -3.49 4.97
CA GLU A 121 -6.51 -4.33 5.03
C GLU A 121 -5.25 -3.53 4.71
N PHE A 122 -4.11 -4.02 5.24
CA PHE A 122 -2.78 -3.48 4.96
C PHE A 122 -1.93 -4.57 4.33
N LEU A 123 -1.20 -4.23 3.26
CA LEU A 123 -0.27 -5.11 2.57
C LEU A 123 1.10 -4.45 2.52
N ALA A 124 2.04 -5.00 3.27
CA ALA A 124 3.42 -4.51 3.28
C ALA A 124 4.14 -4.94 2.00
N LYS A 125 4.86 -4.03 1.35
CA LYS A 125 5.85 -4.36 0.31
C LYS A 125 7.16 -4.78 1.04
N PRO A 126 7.84 -5.82 0.61
CA PRO A 126 7.53 -6.72 -0.50
C PRO A 126 6.42 -7.75 -0.17
N PHE A 127 5.61 -8.11 -1.15
CA PHE A 127 4.53 -9.09 -0.98
C PHE A 127 4.53 -10.15 -2.10
N SER A 128 3.94 -11.32 -1.81
CA SER A 128 3.70 -12.36 -2.80
C SER A 128 2.28 -12.29 -3.36
N ALA A 129 2.02 -12.96 -4.49
CA ALA A 129 0.67 -13.10 -5.02
C ALA A 129 -0.29 -13.74 -4.01
N THR A 130 0.17 -14.73 -3.26
CA THR A 130 -0.58 -15.38 -2.18
C THR A 130 -0.95 -14.41 -1.07
N MET A 131 -0.06 -13.49 -0.68
CA MET A 131 -0.35 -12.46 0.33
C MET A 131 -1.44 -11.50 -0.17
N LEU A 132 -1.37 -11.04 -1.43
CA LEU A 132 -2.41 -10.19 -2.03
C LEU A 132 -3.75 -10.93 -2.08
N ALA A 133 -3.78 -12.18 -2.55
CA ALA A 133 -4.97 -13.03 -2.58
C ALA A 133 -5.59 -13.20 -1.17
N SER A 134 -4.77 -13.36 -0.14
CA SER A 134 -5.22 -13.44 1.25
C SER A 134 -5.91 -12.15 1.72
N ARG A 135 -5.43 -10.96 1.32
CA ARG A 135 -6.08 -9.68 1.65
C ARG A 135 -7.41 -9.50 0.92
N LEU A 136 -7.46 -9.88 -0.36
CA LEU A 136 -8.70 -9.90 -1.14
C LEU A 136 -9.74 -10.82 -0.49
N THR A 137 -9.35 -12.03 -0.14
CA THR A 137 -10.19 -13.00 0.57
C THR A 137 -10.71 -12.44 1.90
N ALA A 138 -9.85 -11.79 2.68
CA ALA A 138 -10.24 -11.19 3.95
C ALA A 138 -11.32 -10.11 3.79
N CYS A 139 -11.22 -9.29 2.74
CA CYS A 139 -12.25 -8.28 2.43
C CYS A 139 -13.59 -8.90 2.03
N VAL A 140 -13.59 -10.07 1.38
CA VAL A 140 -14.79 -10.77 0.93
C VAL A 140 -15.44 -11.58 2.07
N GLU A 141 -14.65 -12.38 2.77
CA GLU A 141 -15.16 -13.35 3.75
C GLU A 141 -15.41 -12.79 5.14
N ARG A 142 -14.58 -11.84 5.56
CA ARG A 142 -14.57 -11.30 6.92
C ARG A 142 -14.75 -9.79 6.95
N PRO A 143 -15.80 -9.25 6.30
CA PRO A 143 -16.06 -7.82 6.33
C PRO A 143 -16.30 -7.39 7.77
N ARG A 144 -15.53 -6.39 8.22
CA ARG A 144 -15.67 -5.83 9.55
C ARG A 144 -16.89 -4.91 9.62
N PRO A 145 -17.57 -4.82 10.78
CA PRO A 145 -18.54 -3.76 10.99
C PRO A 145 -17.83 -2.40 10.93
N TYR A 146 -18.52 -1.39 10.44
CA TYR A 146 -18.01 -0.03 10.40
C TYR A 146 -18.45 0.74 11.64
N ILE A 147 -17.55 1.53 12.17
CA ILE A 147 -17.81 2.44 13.27
C ILE A 147 -17.93 3.85 12.70
N TYR A 148 -19.01 4.54 13.06
CA TYR A 148 -19.19 5.95 12.78
C TYR A 148 -19.25 6.73 14.09
N CYS A 149 -18.42 7.74 14.24
CA CYS A 149 -18.47 8.74 15.29
C CYS A 149 -17.97 10.09 14.75
N PRO A 150 -18.09 11.21 15.47
CA PRO A 150 -17.70 12.53 14.98
C PRO A 150 -16.26 12.61 14.46
N THR A 151 -15.34 11.83 15.05
CA THR A 151 -13.92 11.86 14.75
C THR A 151 -13.44 10.71 13.86
N PHE A 152 -14.26 9.65 13.69
CA PHE A 152 -13.86 8.46 12.96
C PHE A 152 -14.99 7.86 12.12
N PHE A 153 -14.67 7.44 10.91
CA PHE A 153 -15.50 6.57 10.09
C PHE A 153 -14.62 5.54 9.38
N GLY A 154 -14.88 4.27 9.63
CA GLY A 154 -14.14 3.16 9.02
C GLY A 154 -14.44 1.82 9.70
N PRO A 155 -13.78 0.74 9.26
CA PRO A 155 -13.92 -0.58 9.86
C PRO A 155 -13.54 -0.57 11.34
N ASP A 156 -14.20 -1.39 12.17
CA ASP A 156 -13.83 -1.53 13.58
C ASP A 156 -12.35 -1.94 13.69
N ARG A 157 -11.57 -1.15 14.39
CA ARG A 157 -10.12 -1.33 14.55
C ARG A 157 -9.76 -2.60 15.30
N ARG A 158 -10.71 -3.19 16.01
CA ARG A 158 -10.51 -4.36 16.87
C ARG A 158 -10.65 -5.65 16.10
N ARG A 159 -9.50 -6.28 15.79
CA ARG A 159 -9.47 -7.61 15.16
C ARG A 159 -9.61 -8.76 16.17
N ARG A 160 -9.27 -8.54 17.43
CA ARG A 160 -9.35 -9.52 18.54
C ARG A 160 -9.76 -8.81 19.83
N GLN A 161 -10.61 -9.46 20.63
CA GLN A 161 -10.82 -9.06 22.02
C GLN A 161 -9.58 -9.53 22.81
N ARG A 162 -8.67 -8.60 23.11
CA ARG A 162 -7.60 -8.86 24.08
C ARG A 162 -8.11 -8.46 25.46
N PRO A 163 -7.94 -9.30 26.51
CA PRO A 163 -8.11 -8.84 27.86
C PRO A 163 -7.10 -7.72 28.12
N VAL A 164 -7.57 -6.56 28.47
CA VAL A 164 -6.75 -5.38 28.80
C VAL A 164 -6.85 -5.20 30.30
N ALA A 165 -5.73 -5.06 30.99
CA ALA A 165 -5.69 -4.86 32.42
C ALA A 165 -6.37 -3.55 32.86
N GLU A 166 -6.37 -2.52 32.02
CA GLU A 166 -7.15 -1.29 32.16
C GLU A 166 -7.94 -1.00 30.89
N ASP A 167 -9.26 -0.91 31.03
CA ASP A 167 -10.12 -0.53 29.91
C ASP A 167 -10.12 1.00 29.73
N ARG A 168 -9.20 1.50 28.92
CA ARG A 168 -9.09 2.93 28.56
C ARG A 168 -10.17 3.39 27.57
N ARG A 169 -11.29 2.68 27.46
CA ARG A 169 -12.35 3.02 26.52
C ARG A 169 -13.12 4.24 27.03
N VAL A 170 -13.19 5.24 26.17
CA VAL A 170 -14.07 6.41 26.36
C VAL A 170 -15.54 6.03 26.10
N SER A 171 -15.82 4.83 25.54
CA SER A 171 -17.17 4.36 25.22
C SER A 171 -17.37 2.89 25.55
N THR A 172 -18.46 2.58 26.25
CA THR A 172 -18.92 1.23 26.57
C THR A 172 -19.74 0.60 25.44
N LYS A 173 -20.10 -0.69 25.57
CA LYS A 173 -21.02 -1.33 24.60
C LYS A 173 -22.41 -0.67 24.60
N GLU A 174 -22.81 -0.08 25.71
CA GLU A 174 -24.10 0.58 25.89
C GLU A 174 -24.21 1.91 25.14
N ASP A 175 -23.07 2.55 24.84
CA ASP A 175 -23.01 3.80 24.09
C ASP A 175 -23.19 3.61 22.57
N LYS A 176 -23.22 2.37 22.08
CA LYS A 176 -23.31 2.07 20.65
C LYS A 176 -24.75 1.79 20.21
N GLU A 177 -25.15 2.40 19.14
CA GLU A 177 -26.34 2.02 18.37
C GLU A 177 -25.94 1.11 17.21
N ILE A 178 -26.56 -0.09 17.14
CA ILE A 178 -26.33 -1.03 16.04
C ILE A 178 -27.27 -0.69 14.90
N VAL A 179 -26.67 -0.47 13.71
CA VAL A 179 -27.41 -0.17 12.47
C VAL A 179 -27.14 -1.27 11.45
N HIS A 180 -28.20 -1.85 10.91
CA HIS A 180 -28.10 -2.79 9.81
C HIS A 180 -28.01 -2.03 8.47
N SER A 181 -27.32 -2.61 7.47
CA SER A 181 -27.11 -2.04 6.14
C SER A 181 -28.44 -1.54 5.54
N GLY A 182 -28.42 -0.34 4.94
CA GLY A 182 -29.57 0.27 4.24
C GLY A 182 -30.14 1.53 4.88
N LYS A 183 -29.72 1.92 6.10
CA LYS A 183 -30.10 3.22 6.69
C LYS A 183 -29.21 4.33 6.12
N ASP A 184 -29.84 5.41 5.69
CA ASP A 184 -29.16 6.62 5.29
C ASP A 184 -28.36 7.20 6.49
N LEU A 185 -27.06 7.46 6.28
CA LEU A 185 -26.19 8.06 7.29
C LEU A 185 -26.68 9.44 7.76
N SER A 186 -27.44 10.16 6.91
CA SER A 186 -28.03 11.45 7.27
C SER A 186 -29.05 11.31 8.42
N SER A 187 -29.73 10.17 8.54
CA SER A 187 -30.67 9.88 9.62
C SER A 187 -29.96 9.62 10.96
N LEU A 188 -28.72 9.13 10.92
CA LEU A 188 -27.93 8.83 12.11
C LEU A 188 -27.50 10.10 12.84
N ARG A 189 -27.28 11.21 12.13
CA ARG A 189 -26.91 12.51 12.71
C ARG A 189 -27.98 13.08 13.66
N LYS A 190 -29.23 12.59 13.58
CA LYS A 190 -30.35 13.01 14.43
C LYS A 190 -30.47 12.19 15.72
N SER A 191 -29.73 11.10 15.84
CA SER A 191 -29.74 10.26 17.05
C SER A 191 -29.00 10.93 18.21
N LYS A 192 -29.47 10.68 19.45
CA LYS A 192 -28.80 11.13 20.67
C LYS A 192 -27.49 10.37 20.94
N LYS A 193 -27.32 9.20 20.36
CA LYS A 193 -26.09 8.40 20.52
C LYS A 193 -24.99 8.92 19.59
N ARG A 194 -23.76 8.97 20.12
CA ARG A 194 -22.58 9.50 19.43
C ARG A 194 -21.80 8.46 18.64
N ILE A 195 -22.07 7.16 18.84
CA ILE A 195 -21.33 6.06 18.24
C ILE A 195 -22.31 5.08 17.61
N TRP A 196 -22.09 4.76 16.35
CA TRP A 196 -22.90 3.78 15.61
C TRP A 196 -22.01 2.66 15.09
N GLU A 197 -22.47 1.42 15.26
CA GLU A 197 -21.88 0.23 14.66
C GLU A 197 -22.74 -0.21 13.48
N ILE A 198 -22.20 -0.10 12.26
CA ILE A 198 -22.90 -0.44 11.01
C ILE A 198 -22.45 -1.83 10.59
N ARG A 199 -23.37 -2.80 10.64
CA ARG A 199 -23.11 -4.19 10.29
C ARG A 199 -23.44 -4.46 8.83
N LYS A 200 -22.59 -5.27 8.18
CA LYS A 200 -22.77 -5.72 6.77
C LYS A 200 -23.02 -4.56 5.79
N PRO A 201 -22.13 -3.57 5.75
CA PRO A 201 -22.31 -2.43 4.86
C PRO A 201 -22.28 -2.81 3.37
N ARG A 202 -21.55 -3.86 3.01
CA ARG A 202 -21.49 -4.48 1.66
C ARG A 202 -21.48 -6.00 1.77
N ASN A 203 -22.03 -6.68 0.78
CA ASN A 203 -22.06 -8.15 0.74
C ASN A 203 -21.32 -8.67 -0.52
N LEU A 204 -19.98 -8.49 -0.53
CA LEU A 204 -19.14 -9.03 -1.61
C LEU A 204 -19.22 -10.56 -1.67
N LYS A 205 -19.34 -11.22 -0.51
CA LYS A 205 -19.52 -12.68 -0.44
C LYS A 205 -20.71 -13.15 -1.29
N GLN A 206 -21.84 -12.49 -1.19
CA GLN A 206 -23.03 -12.82 -1.98
C GLN A 206 -22.85 -12.50 -3.46
N LYS A 207 -22.18 -11.37 -3.79
CA LYS A 207 -21.92 -10.96 -5.18
C LYS A 207 -21.06 -11.97 -5.91
N LEU A 208 -20.04 -12.53 -5.24
CA LEU A 208 -19.02 -13.39 -5.82
C LEU A 208 -19.32 -14.89 -5.69
N ALA A 209 -20.33 -15.29 -4.91
CA ALA A 209 -20.65 -16.70 -4.69
C ALA A 209 -20.95 -17.44 -6.02
N THR A 210 -20.32 -18.62 -6.17
CA THR A 210 -20.57 -19.54 -7.29
C THR A 210 -21.66 -20.52 -6.87
N GLY A 211 -22.92 -20.31 -7.23
CA GLY A 211 -23.99 -21.29 -6.99
C GLY A 211 -25.34 -20.71 -6.62
N PHE A 212 -26.39 -21.43 -6.94
CA PHE A 212 -27.77 -21.18 -6.51
C PHE A 212 -27.90 -21.59 -5.03
N GLY A 213 -27.92 -20.61 -4.11
CA GLY A 213 -28.19 -20.89 -2.71
C GLY A 213 -27.15 -20.41 -1.69
N GLY A 214 -26.12 -19.71 -2.09
CA GLY A 214 -25.17 -19.01 -1.18
C GLY A 214 -24.22 -19.96 -0.46
N ALA A 215 -22.99 -19.58 -0.40
CA ALA A 215 -21.89 -20.19 0.34
C ALA A 215 -21.58 -21.65 -0.01
N GLY A 216 -20.64 -21.84 -0.93
CA GLY A 216 -19.85 -23.07 -0.97
C GLY A 216 -19.40 -23.45 0.45
N SER A 217 -19.18 -24.72 0.73
CA SER A 217 -18.76 -25.20 2.04
C SER A 217 -17.57 -24.39 2.54
N ASP A 218 -17.51 -24.11 3.85
CA ASP A 218 -16.36 -23.36 4.44
C ASP A 218 -15.01 -24.12 4.27
N GLU A 219 -15.04 -25.31 3.71
CA GLU A 219 -13.90 -26.16 3.37
C GLU A 219 -13.29 -25.86 1.99
N GLU A 220 -14.03 -25.22 1.05
CA GLU A 220 -13.47 -24.87 -0.25
C GLU A 220 -12.60 -23.60 -0.20
N PRO A 221 -11.42 -23.58 -0.86
CA PRO A 221 -10.55 -22.42 -0.88
C PRO A 221 -11.20 -21.26 -1.65
N ALA A 222 -10.89 -20.03 -1.24
CA ALA A 222 -11.40 -18.82 -1.90
C ALA A 222 -10.93 -18.72 -3.35
N PHE A 223 -9.66 -19.05 -3.61
CA PHE A 223 -9.05 -19.14 -4.93
C PHE A 223 -8.69 -20.59 -5.27
N ASP A 224 -8.75 -20.94 -6.53
CA ASP A 224 -8.20 -22.19 -7.05
C ASP A 224 -6.66 -22.15 -6.94
N MET A 225 -6.04 -23.29 -6.58
CA MET A 225 -4.57 -23.40 -6.48
C MET A 225 -3.89 -23.08 -7.82
N ALA A 226 -4.49 -23.50 -8.94
CA ALA A 226 -3.95 -23.18 -10.26
C ALA A 226 -3.91 -21.67 -10.55
N LEU A 227 -4.87 -20.88 -10.05
CA LEU A 227 -4.84 -19.44 -10.17
C LEU A 227 -3.77 -18.80 -9.28
N LEU A 228 -3.54 -19.34 -8.09
CA LEU A 228 -2.47 -18.87 -7.21
C LEU A 228 -1.10 -19.17 -7.82
N ASP A 229 -0.89 -20.37 -8.35
CA ASP A 229 0.34 -20.74 -9.03
C ASP A 229 0.58 -19.86 -10.29
N ALA A 230 -0.47 -19.59 -11.07
CA ALA A 230 -0.39 -18.69 -12.22
C ALA A 230 -0.01 -17.27 -11.79
N ALA A 231 -0.56 -16.79 -10.68
CA ALA A 231 -0.26 -15.46 -10.15
C ALA A 231 1.18 -15.37 -9.61
N GLU A 232 1.69 -16.40 -8.93
CA GLU A 232 3.10 -16.44 -8.50
C GLU A 232 4.06 -16.55 -9.69
N ASN A 233 3.70 -17.30 -10.74
CA ASN A 233 4.49 -17.35 -11.97
C ASN A 233 4.51 -16.00 -12.68
N LYS A 234 3.39 -15.24 -12.66
CA LYS A 234 3.37 -13.90 -13.23
C LYS A 234 4.37 -12.95 -12.54
N VAL A 235 4.55 -13.07 -11.23
CA VAL A 235 5.60 -12.32 -10.52
C VAL A 235 7.00 -12.72 -11.01
N LYS A 236 7.24 -14.02 -11.21
CA LYS A 236 8.54 -14.51 -11.72
C LYS A 236 8.82 -14.05 -13.14
N ASP A 237 7.79 -14.04 -14.01
CA ASP A 237 7.94 -13.59 -15.41
C ASP A 237 8.36 -12.11 -15.51
N MET A 238 8.06 -11.30 -14.51
CA MET A 238 8.43 -9.88 -14.45
C MET A 238 9.83 -9.63 -13.85
N GLU A 239 10.59 -10.68 -13.57
CA GLU A 239 11.94 -10.52 -13.00
C GLU A 239 12.92 -9.81 -13.95
N SER A 240 12.82 -10.05 -15.27
CA SER A 240 13.63 -9.33 -16.25
C SER A 240 13.29 -7.85 -16.29
N ASP A 241 11.99 -7.52 -16.27
CA ASP A 241 11.51 -6.15 -16.28
C ASP A 241 11.96 -5.41 -15.00
N TYR A 242 12.03 -6.13 -13.86
CA TYR A 242 12.59 -5.59 -12.64
C TYR A 242 14.07 -5.25 -12.75
N ALA A 243 14.86 -6.10 -13.39
CA ALA A 243 16.29 -5.83 -13.60
C ALA A 243 16.51 -4.56 -14.46
N ASP A 244 15.73 -4.39 -15.52
CA ASP A 244 15.76 -3.20 -16.37
C ASP A 244 15.31 -1.95 -15.58
N TRP A 245 14.24 -2.07 -14.78
CA TRP A 245 13.78 -0.99 -13.93
C TRP A 245 14.84 -0.56 -12.88
N VAL A 246 15.55 -1.52 -12.25
CA VAL A 246 16.64 -1.18 -11.32
C VAL A 246 17.79 -0.48 -12.03
N GLN A 247 18.13 -0.90 -13.27
CA GLN A 247 19.18 -0.25 -14.03
C GLN A 247 18.84 1.22 -14.32
N ASP A 248 17.61 1.51 -14.75
CA ASP A 248 17.11 2.88 -14.93
C ASP A 248 17.13 3.67 -13.60
N SER A 249 16.79 3.01 -12.49
CA SER A 249 16.82 3.61 -11.17
C SER A 249 18.23 3.98 -10.72
N ILE A 250 19.23 3.13 -10.99
CA ILE A 250 20.65 3.41 -10.73
C ILE A 250 21.11 4.63 -11.53
N GLU A 251 20.70 4.77 -12.78
CA GLU A 251 21.03 5.92 -13.61
C GLU A 251 20.44 7.21 -13.05
N LYS A 252 19.15 7.18 -12.68
CA LYS A 252 18.46 8.33 -12.06
C LYS A 252 19.07 8.72 -10.71
N LEU A 253 19.38 7.73 -9.85
CA LEU A 253 20.08 7.96 -8.58
C LEU A 253 21.43 8.62 -8.80
N THR A 254 22.21 8.12 -9.78
CA THR A 254 23.53 8.66 -10.11
C THR A 254 23.42 10.10 -10.61
N GLN A 255 22.44 10.39 -11.46
CA GLN A 255 22.19 11.76 -11.97
C GLN A 255 21.75 12.70 -10.85
N ALA A 256 20.79 12.28 -10.00
CA ALA A 256 20.32 13.09 -8.89
C ALA A 256 21.43 13.37 -7.86
N HIS A 257 22.29 12.38 -7.58
CA HIS A 257 23.46 12.54 -6.73
C HIS A 257 24.45 13.56 -7.31
N HIS A 258 24.80 13.47 -8.60
CA HIS A 258 25.69 14.43 -9.25
C HIS A 258 25.10 15.85 -9.22
N ARG A 259 23.79 15.99 -9.45
CA ARG A 259 23.11 17.29 -9.38
C ARG A 259 23.11 17.85 -7.95
N ALA A 260 22.87 17.01 -6.93
CA ALA A 260 22.94 17.43 -5.54
C ALA A 260 24.34 17.97 -5.15
N ILE A 261 25.40 17.46 -5.75
CA ILE A 261 26.76 17.98 -5.60
C ILE A 261 26.96 19.28 -6.37
N GLU A 262 26.49 19.34 -7.63
CA GLU A 262 26.64 20.53 -8.50
C GLU A 262 25.94 21.76 -7.91
N PHE A 263 24.77 21.57 -7.27
CA PHE A 263 23.93 22.62 -6.69
C PHE A 263 24.11 22.77 -5.17
N MET A 264 25.31 22.51 -4.60
CA MET A 264 25.54 22.64 -3.15
C MET A 264 25.25 24.05 -2.60
N ASP A 265 25.34 25.07 -3.43
CA ASP A 265 25.07 26.48 -3.07
C ASP A 265 23.60 26.88 -3.29
N ASP A 266 22.75 26.02 -3.86
CA ASP A 266 21.32 26.25 -4.06
C ASP A 266 20.48 25.23 -3.27
N PRO A 267 20.00 25.59 -2.05
CA PRO A 267 19.28 24.67 -1.20
C PRO A 267 17.95 24.14 -1.80
N ALA A 268 17.31 24.90 -2.70
CA ALA A 268 16.04 24.48 -3.30
C ALA A 268 16.26 23.38 -4.35
N GLU A 269 17.20 23.60 -5.28
CA GLU A 269 17.59 22.60 -6.29
C GLU A 269 18.14 21.34 -5.62
N GLN A 270 18.97 21.52 -4.60
CA GLN A 270 19.57 20.43 -3.85
C GLN A 270 18.50 19.58 -3.16
N ALA A 271 17.48 20.19 -2.54
CA ALA A 271 16.37 19.49 -1.91
C ALA A 271 15.52 18.69 -2.92
N GLU A 272 15.31 19.20 -4.16
CA GLU A 272 14.61 18.50 -5.22
C GLU A 272 15.34 17.20 -5.61
N HIS A 273 16.66 17.27 -5.75
CA HIS A 273 17.46 16.10 -6.09
C HIS A 273 17.52 15.08 -4.96
N LEU A 274 17.59 15.53 -3.69
CA LEU A 274 17.51 14.64 -2.54
C LEU A 274 16.13 13.94 -2.47
N ASN A 275 15.06 14.65 -2.73
CA ASN A 275 13.71 14.06 -2.78
C ASN A 275 13.58 13.01 -3.90
N THR A 276 14.25 13.21 -5.04
CA THR A 276 14.34 12.21 -6.10
C THR A 276 15.02 10.93 -5.61
N ILE A 277 16.16 11.07 -4.91
CA ILE A 277 16.88 9.94 -4.30
C ILE A 277 16.01 9.23 -3.28
N HIS A 278 15.34 9.98 -2.41
CA HIS A 278 14.43 9.47 -1.37
C HIS A 278 13.28 8.65 -1.97
N THR A 279 12.66 9.15 -3.04
CA THR A 279 11.56 8.46 -3.74
C THR A 279 12.03 7.14 -4.34
N ILE A 280 13.16 7.12 -5.04
CA ILE A 280 13.71 5.88 -5.63
C ILE A 280 14.12 4.90 -4.52
N ALA A 281 14.65 5.38 -3.41
CA ALA A 281 15.00 4.55 -2.25
C ALA A 281 13.78 3.83 -1.67
N LEU A 282 12.63 4.53 -1.57
CA LEU A 282 11.37 3.94 -1.13
C LEU A 282 10.89 2.83 -2.07
N GLU A 283 10.99 3.03 -3.39
CA GLU A 283 10.63 2.02 -4.38
C GLU A 283 11.55 0.79 -4.30
N LEU A 284 12.88 0.97 -4.22
CA LEU A 284 13.85 -0.12 -4.04
C LEU A 284 13.58 -0.92 -2.75
N ARG A 285 13.28 -0.24 -1.64
CA ARG A 285 12.85 -0.86 -0.37
C ARG A 285 11.62 -1.74 -0.57
N GLY A 286 10.64 -1.29 -1.36
CA GLY A 286 9.37 -1.97 -1.57
C GLY A 286 9.43 -3.17 -2.51
N GLN A 287 10.33 -3.16 -3.47
CA GLN A 287 10.30 -4.09 -4.60
C GLN A 287 11.33 -5.21 -4.50
N GLY A 288 12.52 -4.94 -3.96
CA GLY A 288 13.65 -5.88 -3.98
C GLY A 288 13.30 -7.29 -3.50
N GLY A 289 12.61 -7.39 -2.38
CA GLY A 289 12.21 -8.69 -1.81
C GLY A 289 11.19 -9.47 -2.65
N ILE A 290 10.37 -8.80 -3.48
CA ILE A 290 9.39 -9.46 -4.39
C ILE A 290 10.13 -10.31 -5.42
N PHE A 291 11.25 -9.80 -5.94
CA PHE A 291 12.03 -10.42 -7.00
C PHE A 291 13.24 -11.22 -6.49
N GLY A 292 13.28 -11.51 -5.20
CA GLY A 292 14.33 -12.32 -4.59
C GLY A 292 15.65 -11.59 -4.32
N TYR A 293 15.62 -10.25 -4.24
CA TYR A 293 16.77 -9.41 -3.91
C TYR A 293 16.60 -8.69 -2.55
N PRO A 294 16.55 -9.41 -1.41
CA PRO A 294 16.34 -8.77 -0.10
C PRO A 294 17.43 -7.76 0.30
N LEU A 295 18.63 -7.86 -0.25
CA LEU A 295 19.69 -6.85 -0.07
C LEU A 295 19.27 -5.49 -0.66
N MET A 296 18.56 -5.48 -1.79
CA MET A 296 18.00 -4.25 -2.37
C MET A 296 17.00 -3.59 -1.42
N THR A 297 16.15 -4.39 -0.78
CA THR A 297 15.21 -3.89 0.25
C THR A 297 15.98 -3.27 1.43
N GLN A 298 17.08 -3.87 1.88
CA GLN A 298 17.88 -3.33 2.99
C GLN A 298 18.62 -2.05 2.61
N PHE A 299 19.24 -2.01 1.41
CA PHE A 299 19.93 -0.82 0.93
C PHE A 299 18.96 0.31 0.64
N GLY A 300 17.81 0.01 0.02
CA GLY A 300 16.74 0.98 -0.19
C GLY A 300 16.20 1.54 1.12
N LYS A 301 16.02 0.68 2.14
CA LYS A 301 15.60 1.14 3.49
C LYS A 301 16.61 2.09 4.09
N SER A 302 17.88 1.75 4.07
CA SER A 302 18.95 2.57 4.63
C SER A 302 19.09 3.91 3.90
N LEU A 303 19.02 3.90 2.56
CA LEU A 303 19.05 5.11 1.74
C LEU A 303 17.83 6.01 2.01
N TYR A 304 16.64 5.42 2.16
CA TYR A 304 15.41 6.13 2.52
C TYR A 304 15.56 6.83 3.88
N GLU A 305 16.05 6.13 4.90
CA GLU A 305 16.22 6.65 6.25
C GLU A 305 17.24 7.81 6.33
N CYS A 306 18.32 7.77 5.56
CA CYS A 306 19.34 8.84 5.57
C CYS A 306 18.96 10.05 4.70
N THR A 307 17.91 9.96 3.89
CA THR A 307 17.45 11.03 2.98
C THR A 307 16.07 11.57 3.35
N GLU A 308 15.63 11.44 4.62
CA GLU A 308 14.32 11.94 5.07
C GLU A 308 14.16 13.45 4.83
N GLU A 309 12.89 13.88 4.71
CA GLU A 309 12.55 15.28 4.52
C GLU A 309 13.11 16.14 5.65
N GLY A 310 13.82 17.23 5.32
CA GLY A 310 14.47 18.10 6.27
C GLY A 310 15.89 17.68 6.67
N THR A 311 16.42 16.57 6.13
CA THR A 311 17.82 16.19 6.33
C THR A 311 18.75 17.27 5.74
N ARG A 312 19.71 17.72 6.56
CA ARG A 312 20.74 18.65 6.08
C ARG A 312 21.66 17.95 5.10
N ILE A 313 21.78 18.52 3.90
CA ILE A 313 22.66 17.96 2.88
C ILE A 313 24.11 18.41 3.15
N THR A 314 24.96 17.42 3.39
CA THR A 314 26.37 17.60 3.72
C THR A 314 27.23 16.74 2.78
N GLY A 315 28.53 17.08 2.65
CA GLY A 315 29.46 16.24 1.91
C GLY A 315 29.47 14.77 2.38
N PRO A 316 29.57 14.51 3.71
CA PRO A 316 29.47 13.16 4.25
C PRO A 316 28.16 12.42 3.90
N LEU A 317 27.01 13.12 3.85
CA LEU A 317 25.75 12.51 3.41
C LEU A 317 25.81 12.10 1.93
N LEU A 318 26.34 12.95 1.07
CA LEU A 318 26.49 12.64 -0.36
C LEU A 318 27.46 11.48 -0.59
N ASP A 319 28.53 11.36 0.20
CA ASP A 319 29.42 10.19 0.17
C ASP A 319 28.69 8.91 0.58
N LEU A 320 27.82 8.98 1.60
CA LEU A 320 26.99 7.85 2.03
C LEU A 320 25.99 7.45 0.94
N VAL A 321 25.34 8.42 0.28
CA VAL A 321 24.45 8.17 -0.88
C VAL A 321 25.20 7.47 -2.01
N SER A 322 26.42 7.93 -2.34
CA SER A 322 27.27 7.29 -3.35
C SER A 322 27.57 5.84 -3.02
N ALA A 323 27.90 5.54 -1.74
CA ALA A 323 28.15 4.18 -1.28
C ALA A 323 26.90 3.28 -1.48
N HIS A 324 25.69 3.77 -1.19
CA HIS A 324 24.46 3.01 -1.46
C HIS A 324 24.29 2.71 -2.94
N ILE A 325 24.50 3.70 -3.83
CA ILE A 325 24.40 3.52 -5.28
C ILE A 325 25.35 2.43 -5.76
N ASP A 326 26.58 2.41 -5.26
CA ASP A 326 27.58 1.42 -5.63
C ASP A 326 27.20 0.01 -5.16
N LEU A 327 26.70 -0.11 -3.91
CA LEU A 327 26.22 -1.39 -3.38
C LEU A 327 25.03 -1.94 -4.19
N ILE A 328 24.06 -1.09 -4.55
CA ILE A 328 22.92 -1.43 -5.39
C ILE A 328 23.39 -1.93 -6.76
N ARG A 329 24.36 -1.22 -7.37
CA ARG A 329 24.99 -1.60 -8.66
C ARG A 329 25.66 -2.95 -8.59
N VAL A 330 26.39 -3.25 -7.51
CA VAL A 330 27.05 -4.55 -7.31
C VAL A 330 26.03 -5.69 -7.20
N VAL A 331 24.96 -5.52 -6.40
CA VAL A 331 23.92 -6.54 -6.24
C VAL A 331 23.27 -6.89 -7.57
N MET A 332 22.91 -5.87 -8.36
CA MET A 332 22.27 -6.11 -9.67
C MET A 332 23.25 -6.62 -10.72
N GLY A 333 24.45 -6.05 -10.79
CA GLY A 333 25.47 -6.46 -11.77
C GLY A 333 25.92 -7.91 -11.58
N GLN A 334 26.01 -8.37 -10.34
CA GLN A 334 26.37 -9.74 -10.02
C GLN A 334 25.16 -10.65 -9.80
N LYS A 335 23.94 -10.14 -9.93
CA LYS A 335 22.67 -10.87 -9.70
C LYS A 335 22.63 -11.61 -8.35
N ILE A 336 23.03 -10.93 -7.28
CA ILE A 336 23.12 -11.49 -5.93
C ILE A 336 21.70 -11.65 -5.35
N LYS A 337 21.13 -12.84 -5.47
CA LYS A 337 19.81 -13.21 -4.94
C LYS A 337 19.91 -13.72 -3.50
N GLY A 338 18.76 -13.70 -2.80
CA GLY A 338 18.67 -14.11 -1.41
C GLY A 338 19.50 -13.20 -0.50
N ASP A 339 20.05 -13.76 0.55
CA ASP A 339 20.95 -13.05 1.48
C ASP A 339 22.36 -12.80 0.92
N GLY A 340 22.66 -13.34 -0.28
CA GLY A 340 23.97 -13.21 -0.95
C GLY A 340 25.09 -13.98 -0.26
N GLY A 341 24.81 -14.75 0.78
CA GLY A 341 25.82 -15.53 1.51
C GLY A 341 26.99 -14.67 2.01
N ARG A 342 28.21 -15.12 1.76
CA ARG A 342 29.43 -14.39 2.17
C ARG A 342 29.55 -12.99 1.52
N THR A 343 29.29 -12.90 0.22
CA THR A 343 29.31 -11.63 -0.52
C THR A 343 28.26 -10.66 0.01
N GLY A 344 27.04 -11.13 0.28
CA GLY A 344 25.98 -10.32 0.89
C GLY A 344 26.39 -9.76 2.25
N GLN A 345 27.03 -10.58 3.07
CA GLN A 345 27.54 -10.13 4.38
C GLN A 345 28.65 -9.09 4.24
N GLU A 346 29.55 -9.25 3.27
CA GLU A 346 30.60 -8.27 2.95
C GLU A 346 30.00 -6.93 2.52
N LEU A 347 28.97 -6.94 1.66
CA LEU A 347 28.25 -5.73 1.23
C LEU A 347 27.53 -5.02 2.39
N LEU A 348 26.90 -5.78 3.29
CA LEU A 348 26.26 -5.21 4.49
C LEU A 348 27.27 -4.61 5.46
N ASN A 349 28.45 -5.20 5.58
CA ASN A 349 29.53 -4.63 6.40
C ASN A 349 30.04 -3.33 5.78
N SER A 350 30.25 -3.28 4.46
CA SER A 350 30.66 -2.05 3.77
C SER A 350 29.64 -0.92 3.95
N LEU A 351 28.32 -1.25 3.96
CA LEU A 351 27.28 -0.26 4.26
C LEU A 351 27.43 0.28 5.69
N ARG A 352 27.62 -0.60 6.68
CA ARG A 352 27.79 -0.18 8.08
C ARG A 352 29.02 0.71 8.26
N GLU A 353 30.12 0.35 7.64
CA GLU A 353 31.34 1.19 7.67
C GLU A 353 31.10 2.58 7.09
N ALA A 354 30.32 2.68 5.98
CA ALA A 354 29.95 3.97 5.41
C ALA A 354 29.03 4.79 6.34
N GLN A 355 28.06 4.13 6.99
CA GLN A 355 27.18 4.76 7.98
C GLN A 355 27.95 5.26 9.21
N ASP A 356 28.85 4.44 9.77
CA ASP A 356 29.67 4.79 10.92
C ASP A 356 30.59 5.99 10.59
N LYS A 357 31.18 6.02 9.40
CA LYS A 357 32.00 7.15 8.93
C LYS A 357 31.14 8.43 8.80
N HIS A 358 29.94 8.34 8.25
CA HIS A 358 29.03 9.48 8.15
C HIS A 358 28.70 10.04 9.54
N GLN A 359 28.32 9.17 10.48
CA GLN A 359 27.98 9.58 11.85
C GLN A 359 29.17 10.26 12.57
N GLN A 360 30.39 9.72 12.46
CA GLN A 360 31.57 10.31 13.04
C GLN A 360 31.89 11.70 12.49
N MET A 361 31.64 11.92 11.18
CA MET A 361 31.87 13.22 10.55
C MET A 361 30.80 14.26 10.93
N GLU A 362 29.56 13.84 11.20
CA GLU A 362 28.51 14.73 11.69
C GLU A 362 28.68 15.12 13.17
N GLU A 363 29.20 14.21 14.01
CA GLU A 363 29.48 14.49 15.43
C GLU A 363 30.76 15.33 15.63
N GLY A 364 31.66 15.35 14.66
CA GLY A 364 32.93 16.06 14.70
C GLY A 364 32.99 17.43 14.04
N GLY A 365 31.94 17.85 13.37
CA GLY A 365 31.82 19.14 12.67
C GLY A 365 30.76 20.03 13.32
#